data_15e68f0e2d7a71e8e4ec53e9cede8153
#
_entry.id   15e68f0e2d7a71e8e4ec53e9cede8153
#
_cell.length_a   1.000
_cell.length_b   1.000
_cell.length_c   1.000
_cell.angle_alpha   90.00
_cell.angle_beta   90.00
_cell.angle_gamma   90.00
#
_symmetry.space_group_name_H-M   'P 1'
#
loop_
_entity.id
_entity.type
_entity.pdbx_description
1 polymer ?
#
loop_
_entity_poly.entity_id
_entity_poly.type
_entity_poly.pdbx_seq_one_letter_code
_entity_poly.pdbx_strand_id
1 'polypeptide(L)'
;MRIVDALQNNNKIVAMTGDGVNDAPALKKANIGIAMGQRGTNVAKESADLILLDDNFNTIIKAIENGRNIYSNIKKAISYVIAIHIPIALLSLMVPIFKLPNLLLPIHVMLLELLIDPTSSIIFQRIKSSKNLMECKPRRIDEPIL
;
A
#
# COMPACT_ATOMS: atom_id res chain seq x y z
N MET A 1 -19.34 18.44 -6.08
CA MET A 1 -18.18 19.20 -5.64
C MET A 1 -18.28 19.64 -4.17
N ARG A 2 -19.30 20.40 -3.75
CA ARG A 2 -19.45 20.85 -2.33
C ARG A 2 -19.40 19.75 -1.27
N ILE A 3 -19.95 18.56 -1.56
CA ILE A 3 -19.95 17.43 -0.62
C ILE A 3 -18.53 16.87 -0.44
N VAL A 4 -17.79 16.72 -1.54
CA VAL A 4 -16.38 16.25 -1.51
C VAL A 4 -15.56 17.22 -0.67
N ASP A 5 -15.70 18.53 -0.90
CA ASP A 5 -15.01 19.57 -0.13
C ASP A 5 -15.33 19.51 1.36
N ALA A 6 -16.60 19.39 1.71
CA ALA A 6 -17.04 19.33 3.09
C ALA A 6 -16.48 18.10 3.84
N LEU A 7 -16.41 16.96 3.15
CA LEU A 7 -15.85 15.74 3.73
C LEU A 7 -14.33 15.83 3.88
N GLN A 8 -13.62 16.36 2.86
CA GLN A 8 -12.16 16.54 2.90
C GLN A 8 -11.74 17.56 3.97
N ASN A 9 -12.49 18.65 4.12
CA ASN A 9 -12.25 19.64 5.17
C ASN A 9 -12.43 19.05 6.59
N ASN A 10 -13.23 18.00 6.71
CA ASN A 10 -13.35 17.20 7.94
C ASN A 10 -12.31 16.08 8.06
N ASN A 11 -11.20 16.16 7.33
CA ASN A 11 -10.12 15.16 7.31
C ASN A 11 -10.61 13.74 6.95
N LYS A 12 -11.64 13.61 6.08
CA LYS A 12 -12.11 12.32 5.56
C LYS A 12 -11.47 12.04 4.21
N ILE A 13 -11.07 10.79 4.00
CA ILE A 13 -10.66 10.30 2.69
C ILE A 13 -11.94 9.98 1.93
N VAL A 14 -12.11 10.61 0.76
CA VAL A 14 -13.33 10.54 -0.03
C VAL A 14 -13.07 9.76 -1.31
N ALA A 15 -13.82 8.69 -1.53
CA ALA A 15 -13.96 8.06 -2.83
C ALA A 15 -15.26 8.55 -3.49
N MET A 16 -15.17 8.99 -4.74
CA MET A 16 -16.30 9.48 -5.52
C MET A 16 -16.52 8.57 -6.73
N THR A 17 -17.76 8.15 -6.95
CA THR A 17 -18.14 7.43 -8.17
C THR A 17 -18.96 8.33 -9.07
N GLY A 18 -18.75 8.25 -10.39
CA GLY A 18 -19.50 9.04 -11.37
C GLY A 18 -19.46 8.40 -12.75
N ASP A 19 -20.44 8.76 -13.59
CA ASP A 19 -20.57 8.26 -14.96
C ASP A 19 -20.70 9.37 -16.01
N GLY A 20 -21.00 10.58 -15.57
CA GLY A 20 -21.30 11.72 -16.45
C GLY A 20 -20.18 12.76 -16.56
N VAL A 21 -20.30 13.62 -17.56
CA VAL A 21 -19.41 14.77 -17.77
C VAL A 21 -19.48 15.74 -16.58
N ASN A 22 -20.65 15.84 -15.94
CA ASN A 22 -20.86 16.73 -14.78
C ASN A 22 -20.13 16.23 -13.52
N ASP A 23 -19.80 14.94 -13.46
CA ASP A 23 -19.09 14.33 -12.33
C ASP A 23 -17.57 14.49 -12.43
N ALA A 24 -17.05 14.76 -13.62
CA ALA A 24 -15.63 14.86 -13.88
C ALA A 24 -14.87 15.79 -12.92
N PRO A 25 -15.36 17.00 -12.59
CA PRO A 25 -14.69 17.87 -11.62
C PRO A 25 -14.67 17.29 -10.20
N ALA A 26 -15.71 16.54 -9.81
CA ALA A 26 -15.81 15.91 -8.48
C ALA A 26 -14.95 14.64 -8.41
N LEU A 27 -14.90 13.85 -9.49
CA LEU A 27 -14.00 12.69 -9.63
C LEU A 27 -12.54 13.11 -9.48
N LYS A 28 -12.12 14.15 -10.20
CA LYS A 28 -10.75 14.66 -10.16
C LYS A 28 -10.36 15.27 -8.81
N LYS A 29 -11.33 15.76 -8.06
CA LYS A 29 -11.12 16.42 -6.76
C LYS A 29 -11.14 15.45 -5.60
N ALA A 30 -11.82 14.33 -5.71
CA ALA A 30 -11.85 13.29 -4.69
C ALA A 30 -10.43 12.73 -4.44
N ASN A 31 -10.24 12.07 -3.29
CA ASN A 31 -8.98 11.36 -3.04
C ASN A 31 -8.83 10.12 -3.94
N ILE A 32 -9.98 9.54 -4.34
CA ILE A 32 -10.06 8.46 -5.31
C ILE A 32 -11.30 8.69 -6.17
N GLY A 33 -11.12 9.00 -7.45
CA GLY A 33 -12.19 9.09 -8.45
C GLY A 33 -12.41 7.73 -9.11
N ILE A 34 -13.66 7.26 -9.19
CA ILE A 34 -14.03 5.98 -9.82
C ILE A 34 -15.06 6.24 -10.90
N ALA A 35 -14.72 5.97 -12.17
CA ALA A 35 -15.68 6.07 -13.27
C ALA A 35 -16.31 4.72 -13.59
N MET A 36 -17.55 4.72 -14.04
CA MET A 36 -18.22 3.55 -14.57
C MET A 36 -17.64 3.18 -15.93
N GLY A 37 -17.37 1.87 -16.15
CA GLY A 37 -16.71 1.39 -17.36
C GLY A 37 -17.65 1.23 -18.54
N GLN A 38 -18.87 0.73 -18.34
CA GLN A 38 -19.85 0.51 -19.38
C GLN A 38 -20.70 1.77 -19.63
N ARG A 39 -21.24 2.38 -18.56
CA ARG A 39 -22.11 3.56 -18.63
C ARG A 39 -21.37 4.88 -18.62
N GLY A 40 -20.10 4.89 -18.16
CA GLY A 40 -19.33 6.11 -18.01
C GLY A 40 -18.94 6.75 -19.34
N THR A 41 -19.07 8.08 -19.40
CA THR A 41 -18.59 8.89 -20.53
C THR A 41 -17.06 8.89 -20.58
N ASN A 42 -16.47 9.15 -21.76
CA ASN A 42 -15.02 9.25 -21.91
C ASN A 42 -14.42 10.32 -20.98
N VAL A 43 -15.13 11.43 -20.82
CA VAL A 43 -14.69 12.53 -19.94
C VAL A 43 -14.64 12.08 -18.46
N ALA A 44 -15.63 11.31 -18.00
CA ALA A 44 -15.61 10.74 -16.66
C ALA A 44 -14.46 9.76 -16.48
N LYS A 45 -14.23 8.89 -17.47
CA LYS A 45 -13.13 7.90 -17.45
C LYS A 45 -11.74 8.55 -17.44
N GLU A 46 -11.55 9.61 -18.21
CA GLU A 46 -10.30 10.38 -18.24
C GLU A 46 -10.05 11.20 -16.96
N SER A 47 -11.11 11.50 -16.23
CA SER A 47 -11.03 12.28 -14.98
C SER A 47 -10.91 11.43 -13.73
N ALA A 48 -11.06 10.12 -13.84
CA ALA A 48 -11.04 9.17 -12.72
C ALA A 48 -9.68 8.50 -12.57
N ASP A 49 -9.36 8.11 -11.33
CA ASP A 49 -8.16 7.32 -11.02
C ASP A 49 -8.36 5.82 -11.32
N LEU A 50 -9.61 5.36 -11.24
CA LEU A 50 -10.00 3.96 -11.45
C LEU A 50 -11.22 3.87 -12.39
N ILE A 51 -11.27 2.81 -13.19
CA ILE A 51 -12.42 2.50 -14.04
C ILE A 51 -13.01 1.16 -13.60
N LEU A 52 -14.30 1.16 -13.27
CA LEU A 52 -15.06 -0.01 -12.84
C LEU A 52 -15.66 -0.72 -14.06
N LEU A 53 -14.95 -1.69 -14.62
CA LEU A 53 -15.29 -2.31 -15.91
C LEU A 53 -16.65 -3.02 -15.94
N ASP A 54 -17.08 -3.55 -14.80
CA ASP A 54 -18.33 -4.32 -14.65
C ASP A 54 -19.50 -3.46 -14.12
N ASP A 55 -19.28 -2.18 -13.88
CA ASP A 55 -20.23 -1.25 -13.26
C ASP A 55 -20.88 -1.75 -11.96
N ASN A 56 -20.20 -2.66 -11.27
CA ASN A 56 -20.70 -3.31 -10.05
C ASN A 56 -20.02 -2.78 -8.80
N PHE A 57 -20.78 -2.12 -7.93
CA PHE A 57 -20.27 -1.56 -6.66
C PHE A 57 -19.65 -2.60 -5.72
N ASN A 58 -20.08 -3.88 -5.79
CA ASN A 58 -19.46 -4.95 -4.98
C ASN A 58 -17.98 -5.15 -5.35
N THR A 59 -17.58 -4.82 -6.57
CA THR A 59 -16.18 -4.91 -7.01
C THR A 59 -15.33 -3.85 -6.32
N ILE A 60 -15.89 -2.68 -5.98
CA ILE A 60 -15.20 -1.66 -5.19
C ILE A 60 -14.90 -2.19 -3.77
N ILE A 61 -15.87 -2.87 -3.15
CA ILE A 61 -15.68 -3.46 -1.81
C ILE A 61 -14.56 -4.49 -1.84
N LYS A 62 -14.56 -5.38 -2.84
CA LYS A 62 -13.50 -6.38 -3.03
C LYS A 62 -12.13 -5.71 -3.29
N ALA A 63 -12.10 -4.64 -4.07
CA ALA A 63 -10.88 -3.89 -4.34
C ALA A 63 -10.30 -3.26 -3.06
N ILE A 64 -11.15 -2.69 -2.20
CA ILE A 64 -10.74 -2.14 -0.90
C ILE A 64 -10.19 -3.26 0.01
N GLU A 65 -10.86 -4.41 0.07
CA GLU A 65 -10.39 -5.56 0.85
C GLU A 65 -9.03 -6.07 0.36
N ASN A 66 -8.88 -6.24 -0.94
CA ASN A 66 -7.62 -6.64 -1.55
C ASN A 66 -6.52 -5.61 -1.32
N GLY A 67 -6.80 -4.32 -1.46
CA GLY A 67 -5.85 -3.24 -1.20
C GLY A 67 -5.35 -3.25 0.25
N ARG A 68 -6.24 -3.48 1.22
CA ARG A 68 -5.86 -3.62 2.64
C ARG A 68 -4.97 -4.85 2.88
N ASN A 69 -5.27 -5.97 2.22
CA ASN A 69 -4.46 -7.18 2.29
C ASN A 69 -3.05 -6.94 1.74
N ILE A 70 -2.97 -6.29 0.57
CA ILE A 70 -1.69 -5.93 -0.07
C ILE A 70 -0.88 -5.01 0.86
N TYR A 71 -1.50 -3.95 1.40
CA TYR A 71 -0.84 -3.02 2.32
C TYR A 71 -0.31 -3.74 3.58
N SER A 72 -1.10 -4.62 4.18
CA SER A 72 -0.67 -5.42 5.33
C SER A 72 0.54 -6.30 4.99
N ASN A 73 0.53 -6.93 3.82
CA ASN A 73 1.62 -7.80 3.39
C ASN A 73 2.89 -7.00 3.08
N ILE A 74 2.78 -5.84 2.44
CA ILE A 74 3.90 -4.91 2.22
C ILE A 74 4.50 -4.48 3.56
N LYS A 75 3.68 -4.10 4.54
CA LYS A 75 4.16 -3.71 5.87
C LYS A 75 4.95 -4.83 6.56
N LYS A 76 4.45 -6.06 6.48
CA LYS A 76 5.16 -7.25 7.03
C LYS A 76 6.47 -7.49 6.30
N ALA A 77 6.48 -7.39 4.96
CA ALA A 77 7.67 -7.57 4.16
C ALA A 77 8.75 -6.51 4.50
N ILE A 78 8.37 -5.24 4.60
CA ILE A 78 9.29 -4.16 4.99
C ILE A 78 9.85 -4.41 6.39
N SER A 79 9.00 -4.77 7.37
CA SER A 79 9.45 -5.06 8.72
C SER A 79 10.45 -6.22 8.76
N TYR A 80 10.23 -7.25 7.96
CA TYR A 80 11.12 -8.39 7.83
C TYR A 80 12.48 -8.00 7.23
N VAL A 81 12.46 -7.22 6.12
CA VAL A 81 13.69 -6.72 5.49
C VAL A 81 14.50 -5.89 6.48
N ILE A 82 13.87 -4.95 7.18
CA ILE A 82 14.56 -4.14 8.19
C ILE A 82 15.16 -5.00 9.31
N ALA A 83 14.40 -5.98 9.80
CA ALA A 83 14.85 -6.87 10.89
C ALA A 83 16.10 -7.69 10.52
N ILE A 84 16.30 -7.99 9.25
CA ILE A 84 17.49 -8.72 8.78
C ILE A 84 18.66 -7.78 8.50
N HIS A 85 18.39 -6.63 7.87
CA HIS A 85 19.47 -5.71 7.48
C HIS A 85 20.10 -4.97 8.64
N ILE A 86 19.34 -4.67 9.71
CA ILE A 86 19.90 -4.00 10.90
C ILE A 86 21.04 -4.82 11.56
N PRO A 87 20.88 -6.11 11.87
CA PRO A 87 21.98 -6.91 12.43
C PRO A 87 23.18 -7.01 11.50
N ILE A 88 22.98 -7.17 10.18
CA ILE A 88 24.06 -7.23 9.19
C ILE A 88 24.86 -5.93 9.15
N ALA A 89 24.15 -4.79 9.13
CA ALA A 89 24.78 -3.48 9.14
C ALA A 89 25.55 -3.21 10.44
N LEU A 90 24.99 -3.57 11.58
CA LEU A 90 25.66 -3.45 12.88
C LEU A 90 26.91 -4.32 12.95
N LEU A 91 26.85 -5.56 12.48
CA LEU A 91 28.00 -6.45 12.43
C LEU A 91 29.12 -5.90 11.53
N SER A 92 28.76 -5.42 10.36
CA SER A 92 29.70 -4.78 9.42
C SER A 92 30.37 -3.54 10.02
N LEU A 93 29.66 -2.77 10.83
CA LEU A 93 30.19 -1.59 11.50
C LEU A 93 31.09 -1.95 12.69
N MET A 94 30.76 -3.00 13.44
CA MET A 94 31.52 -3.43 14.62
C MET A 94 32.91 -3.98 14.27
N VAL A 95 33.03 -4.68 13.13
CA VAL A 95 34.30 -5.31 12.73
C VAL A 95 35.45 -4.29 12.66
N PRO A 96 35.38 -3.14 11.96
CA PRO A 96 36.47 -2.18 11.92
C PRO A 96 36.69 -1.42 13.25
N ILE A 97 35.61 -1.17 14.02
CA ILE A 97 35.71 -0.44 15.30
C ILE A 97 36.47 -1.23 16.33
N PHE A 98 36.20 -2.54 16.46
CA PHE A 98 36.83 -3.43 17.44
C PHE A 98 38.05 -4.19 16.90
N LYS A 99 38.46 -3.89 15.64
CA LYS A 99 39.56 -4.60 14.96
C LYS A 99 39.43 -6.12 15.00
N LEU A 100 38.18 -6.58 14.84
CA LEU A 100 37.87 -8.02 14.80
C LEU A 100 38.24 -8.62 13.43
N PRO A 101 38.50 -9.92 13.35
CA PRO A 101 38.65 -10.59 12.06
C PRO A 101 37.33 -10.45 11.24
N ASN A 102 37.45 -10.35 9.92
CA ASN A 102 36.31 -10.23 9.02
C ASN A 102 35.42 -11.48 9.12
N LEU A 103 34.35 -11.37 9.89
CA LEU A 103 33.35 -12.44 10.09
C LEU A 103 32.48 -12.63 8.85
N LEU A 104 32.15 -11.51 8.15
CA LEU A 104 31.36 -11.53 6.95
C LEU A 104 32.15 -10.90 5.79
N LEU A 105 32.46 -11.71 4.80
CA LEU A 105 32.98 -11.24 3.52
C LEU A 105 31.81 -10.70 2.67
N PRO A 106 32.02 -9.72 1.78
CA PRO A 106 30.97 -9.19 0.90
C PRO A 106 30.22 -10.28 0.13
N ILE A 107 30.91 -11.35 -0.23
CA ILE A 107 30.29 -12.49 -0.92
C ILE A 107 29.24 -13.22 -0.06
N HIS A 108 29.47 -13.33 1.26
CA HIS A 108 28.51 -13.94 2.17
C HIS A 108 27.25 -13.10 2.31
N VAL A 109 27.40 -11.76 2.40
CA VAL A 109 26.26 -10.83 2.45
C VAL A 109 25.44 -10.93 1.16
N MET A 110 26.11 -10.90 0.00
CA MET A 110 25.46 -11.03 -1.31
C MET A 110 24.68 -12.35 -1.46
N LEU A 111 25.24 -13.47 -1.00
CA LEU A 111 24.55 -14.76 -1.04
C LEU A 111 23.35 -14.80 -0.10
N LEU A 112 23.46 -14.20 1.09
CA LEU A 112 22.33 -14.08 2.02
C LEU A 112 21.20 -13.25 1.43
N GLU A 113 21.48 -12.09 0.84
CA GLU A 113 20.48 -11.24 0.18
C GLU A 113 19.81 -11.97 -1.00
N LEU A 114 20.59 -12.67 -1.82
CA LEU A 114 20.06 -13.43 -2.95
C LEU A 114 19.08 -14.54 -2.53
N LEU A 115 19.24 -15.11 -1.33
CA LEU A 115 18.35 -16.13 -0.78
C LEU A 115 17.14 -15.52 -0.03
N ILE A 116 17.37 -14.45 0.74
CA ILE A 116 16.39 -13.86 1.63
C ILE A 116 15.34 -13.06 0.85
N ASP A 117 15.74 -12.22 -0.10
CA ASP A 117 14.82 -11.32 -0.80
C ASP A 117 13.76 -12.04 -1.64
N PRO A 118 14.10 -13.03 -2.50
CA PRO A 118 13.08 -13.76 -3.25
C PRO A 118 12.19 -14.60 -2.32
N THR A 119 12.77 -15.20 -1.28
CA THR A 119 12.02 -16.06 -0.34
C THR A 119 11.00 -15.24 0.42
N SER A 120 11.38 -14.05 0.92
CA SER A 120 10.49 -13.14 1.62
C SER A 120 9.35 -12.66 0.72
N SER A 121 9.66 -12.29 -0.52
CA SER A 121 8.69 -11.83 -1.50
C SER A 121 7.61 -12.89 -1.77
N ILE A 122 8.02 -14.15 -2.01
CA ILE A 122 7.08 -15.25 -2.28
C ILE A 122 6.21 -15.57 -1.06
N ILE A 123 6.81 -15.60 0.14
CA ILE A 123 6.08 -15.93 1.38
C ILE A 123 5.03 -14.86 1.66
N PHE A 124 5.40 -13.56 1.64
CA PHE A 124 4.48 -12.49 2.00
C PHE A 124 3.38 -12.24 0.95
N GLN A 125 3.60 -12.59 -0.32
CA GLN A 125 2.53 -12.55 -1.33
C GLN A 125 1.43 -13.59 -1.08
N ARG A 126 1.76 -14.75 -0.50
CA ARG A 126 0.81 -15.85 -0.26
C ARG A 126 0.07 -15.75 1.06
N ILE A 127 0.52 -14.93 2.00
CA ILE A 127 -0.14 -14.79 3.30
C ILE A 127 -1.45 -14.00 3.12
N LYS A 128 -2.57 -14.72 3.24
CA LYS A 128 -3.89 -14.10 3.31
C LYS A 128 -4.00 -13.34 4.63
N SER A 129 -4.25 -12.04 4.58
CA SER A 129 -4.44 -11.25 5.79
C SER A 129 -5.64 -11.76 6.58
N SER A 130 -5.49 -11.82 7.91
CA SER A 130 -6.59 -12.19 8.83
C SER A 130 -7.80 -11.26 8.63
N LYS A 131 -9.01 -11.81 8.67
CA LYS A 131 -10.29 -11.13 8.41
C LYS A 131 -10.62 -9.93 9.31
N ASN A 132 -9.86 -9.68 10.36
CA ASN A 132 -10.16 -8.63 11.37
C ASN A 132 -9.73 -7.21 11.01
N LEU A 133 -9.33 -6.94 9.77
CA LEU A 133 -8.97 -5.57 9.33
C LEU A 133 -10.17 -4.62 9.21
N MET A 134 -11.39 -5.13 9.29
CA MET A 134 -12.61 -4.30 9.29
C MET A 134 -12.83 -3.56 10.63
N GLU A 135 -12.24 -4.02 11.72
CA GLU A 135 -12.35 -3.40 13.05
C GLU A 135 -11.20 -2.43 13.37
N CYS A 136 -10.12 -2.47 12.62
CA CYS A 136 -9.05 -1.49 12.81
C CYS A 136 -9.50 -0.11 12.32
N LYS A 137 -9.85 0.77 13.25
CA LYS A 137 -9.93 2.22 13.05
C LYS A 137 -8.76 2.67 12.18
N PRO A 138 -8.96 3.44 11.10
CA PRO A 138 -7.85 3.91 10.29
C PRO A 138 -6.90 4.70 11.20
N ARG A 139 -5.70 4.17 11.41
CA ARG A 139 -4.68 4.82 12.22
C ARG A 139 -4.31 6.12 11.50
N ARG A 140 -4.49 7.24 12.18
CA ARG A 140 -4.01 8.52 11.66
C ARG A 140 -2.50 8.44 11.48
N ILE A 141 -2.01 9.04 10.40
CA ILE A 141 -0.58 9.08 10.03
C ILE A 141 0.27 9.78 11.13
N ASP A 142 -0.39 10.49 12.04
CA ASP A 142 0.19 11.31 13.09
C ASP A 142 0.42 10.58 14.42
N GLU A 143 0.06 9.29 14.54
CA GLU A 143 0.33 8.54 15.77
C GLU A 143 1.73 7.91 15.73
N PRO A 144 2.58 8.16 16.76
CA PRO A 144 3.94 7.63 16.82
C PRO A 144 3.93 6.09 16.83
N ILE A 145 4.92 5.53 16.15
CA ILE A 145 5.20 4.09 16.13
C ILE A 145 5.77 3.72 17.49
N LEU A 146 4.97 3.12 18.37
CA LEU A 146 5.41 2.38 19.56
C LEU A 146 5.32 0.90 19.26
#